data_882d684c502213476d4e9803dfa5ee91
#
_entry.id   882d684c502213476d4e9803dfa5ee91
#
_cell.length_a   1.000
_cell.length_b   1.000
_cell.length_c   1.000
_cell.angle_alpha   90.00
_cell.angle_beta   90.00
_cell.angle_gamma   90.00
#
_symmetry.space_group_name_H-M   'P 1'
#
loop_
_entity.id
_entity.type
_entity.pdbx_description
1 polymer ?
#
loop_
_entity_poly.entity_id
_entity_poly.type
_entity_poly.pdbx_seq_one_letter_code
_entity_poly.pdbx_strand_id
1 'polypeptide(L)'
;MLFLYSIILYGMSDRKLVDELATLSEKMLWGSLGAVYRRCGQPNCHCAKGEKHGPVFYLTRNEEGHTRNIYVPPALHDRVAAGVEAYRRYRELGRQIGEANGRQLGLGKKRRRRRRDSTTASAAQSVRGSDRLS
;
A
#
# COMPACT_ATOMS: atom_id res chain seq x y z
N MET A 1 10.34 15.89 -28.05
CA MET A 1 11.47 16.53 -27.35
C MET A 1 11.16 17.05 -25.93
N LEU A 2 9.91 17.04 -25.50
CA LEU A 2 9.53 17.48 -24.13
C LEU A 2 9.66 16.38 -23.07
N PHE A 3 9.80 15.11 -23.44
CA PHE A 3 9.97 14.00 -22.48
C PHE A 3 11.36 13.90 -21.84
N LEU A 4 12.39 14.46 -22.47
CA LEU A 4 13.77 14.43 -21.96
C LEU A 4 14.04 15.51 -20.90
N TYR A 5 13.24 16.57 -20.86
CA TYR A 5 13.43 17.65 -19.87
C TYR A 5 12.89 17.27 -18.48
N SER A 6 11.92 16.34 -18.41
CA SER A 6 11.34 15.90 -17.14
C SER A 6 12.30 15.00 -16.32
N ILE A 7 13.25 14.35 -16.98
CA ILE A 7 14.20 13.41 -16.34
C ILE A 7 15.35 14.14 -15.64
N ILE A 8 15.66 15.37 -16.05
CA ILE A 8 16.80 16.15 -15.52
C ILE A 8 16.46 16.83 -14.19
N LEU A 9 15.17 17.00 -13.85
CA LEU A 9 14.74 17.63 -12.60
C LEU A 9 14.54 16.65 -11.43
N TYR A 10 14.65 15.34 -11.68
CA TYR A 10 14.64 14.34 -10.62
C TYR A 10 16.01 14.28 -9.96
N GLY A 11 16.07 14.65 -8.68
CA GLY A 11 17.29 14.55 -7.88
C GLY A 11 17.86 13.12 -7.89
N MET A 12 19.18 12.98 -7.75
CA MET A 12 19.93 11.71 -7.82
C MET A 12 19.35 10.57 -6.94
N SER A 13 18.59 10.93 -5.89
CA SER A 13 17.92 9.98 -5.00
C SER A 13 16.75 9.24 -5.69
N ASP A 14 16.04 9.93 -6.57
CA ASP A 14 14.86 9.36 -7.25
C ASP A 14 15.27 8.45 -8.40
N ARG A 15 16.43 8.69 -9.01
CA ARG A 15 16.95 7.87 -10.10
C ARG A 15 17.25 6.44 -9.66
N LYS A 16 17.83 6.25 -8.47
CA LYS A 16 18.09 4.91 -7.91
C LYS A 16 16.80 4.13 -7.68
N LEU A 17 15.75 4.78 -7.23
CA LEU A 17 14.44 4.15 -7.04
C LEU A 17 13.82 3.71 -8.37
N VAL A 18 13.97 4.51 -9.42
CA VAL A 18 13.50 4.18 -10.77
C VAL A 18 14.29 3.03 -11.37
N ASP A 19 15.61 3.00 -11.22
CA ASP A 19 16.46 1.91 -11.71
C ASP A 19 16.13 0.58 -10.99
N GLU A 20 15.92 0.62 -9.67
CA GLU A 20 15.47 -0.54 -8.90
C GLU A 20 14.10 -1.03 -9.37
N LEU A 21 13.18 -0.11 -9.66
CA LEU A 21 11.83 -0.41 -10.14
C LEU A 21 11.87 -1.11 -11.51
N ALA A 22 12.74 -0.66 -12.42
CA ALA A 22 12.95 -1.29 -13.71
C ALA A 22 13.48 -2.73 -13.55
N THR A 23 14.47 -2.94 -12.70
CA THR A 23 15.04 -4.27 -12.41
C THR A 23 14.00 -5.23 -11.83
N LEU A 24 13.15 -4.76 -10.92
CA LEU A 24 12.09 -5.57 -10.31
C LEU A 24 11.01 -5.95 -11.32
N SER A 25 10.71 -5.08 -12.31
CA SER A 25 9.67 -5.31 -13.30
C SER A 25 9.92 -6.53 -14.18
N GLU A 26 11.18 -6.95 -14.37
CA GLU A 26 11.54 -8.10 -15.20
C GLU A 26 11.13 -9.44 -14.59
N LYS A 27 11.01 -9.53 -13.27
CA LYS A 27 10.78 -10.78 -12.54
C LYS A 27 9.55 -10.79 -11.64
N MET A 28 8.90 -9.65 -11.44
CA MET A 28 7.78 -9.55 -10.53
C MET A 28 6.58 -10.40 -10.96
N LEU A 29 5.92 -11.01 -9.98
CA LEU A 29 4.68 -11.77 -10.15
C LEU A 29 3.60 -11.19 -9.25
N TRP A 30 2.49 -10.79 -9.87
CA TRP A 30 1.33 -10.31 -9.15
C TRP A 30 0.58 -11.45 -8.47
N GLY A 31 0.34 -11.32 -7.17
CA GLY A 31 -0.39 -12.26 -6.35
C GLY A 31 0.25 -12.47 -4.98
N SER A 32 -0.24 -13.48 -4.28
CA SER A 32 0.32 -13.96 -3.02
C SER A 32 0.55 -15.46 -3.08
N LEU A 33 1.69 -15.92 -2.61
CA LEU A 33 2.01 -17.34 -2.54
C LEU A 33 1.47 -17.90 -1.22
N GLY A 34 0.64 -18.94 -1.31
CA GLY A 34 0.07 -19.63 -0.17
C GLY A 34 0.38 -21.13 -0.18
N ALA A 35 0.49 -21.71 1.02
CA ALA A 35 0.62 -23.16 1.22
C ALA A 35 -0.68 -23.72 1.75
N VAL A 36 -1.17 -24.78 1.13
CA VAL A 36 -2.41 -25.46 1.51
C VAL A 36 -2.14 -26.90 1.92
N TYR A 37 -2.68 -27.30 3.06
CA TYR A 37 -2.61 -28.65 3.58
C TYR A 37 -4.01 -29.27 3.49
N ARG A 38 -4.12 -30.49 2.92
CA ARG A 38 -5.41 -31.14 2.64
C ARG A 38 -5.50 -32.53 3.24
N ARG A 39 -6.73 -32.94 3.56
CA ARG A 39 -7.08 -34.34 3.81
C ARG A 39 -7.60 -34.94 2.51
N CYS A 40 -7.16 -36.19 2.15
CA CYS A 40 -7.54 -36.82 0.88
C CYS A 40 -8.94 -37.44 0.92
N GLY A 41 -9.57 -37.55 2.09
CA GLY A 41 -10.89 -38.14 2.27
C GLY A 41 -10.89 -39.68 2.31
N GLN A 42 -9.74 -40.33 2.13
CA GLN A 42 -9.65 -41.79 2.24
C GLN A 42 -9.59 -42.21 3.71
N PRO A 43 -10.49 -43.12 4.17
CA PRO A 43 -10.57 -43.51 5.58
C PRO A 43 -9.31 -44.22 6.10
N ASN A 44 -8.59 -44.93 5.23
CA ASN A 44 -7.38 -45.68 5.57
C ASN A 44 -6.09 -44.84 5.41
N CYS A 45 -6.20 -43.57 5.07
CA CYS A 45 -5.02 -42.72 4.93
C CYS A 45 -4.58 -42.16 6.30
N HIS A 46 -3.26 -42.03 6.52
CA HIS A 46 -2.71 -41.44 7.73
C HIS A 46 -3.29 -40.04 8.01
N CYS A 47 -3.66 -39.29 6.97
CA CYS A 47 -4.23 -37.92 7.13
C CYS A 47 -5.63 -37.94 7.75
N ALA A 48 -6.32 -39.04 7.84
CA ALA A 48 -7.64 -39.13 8.46
C ALA A 48 -7.58 -38.83 9.96
N LYS A 49 -6.51 -39.31 10.63
CA LYS A 49 -6.29 -39.17 12.07
C LYS A 49 -5.00 -38.42 12.43
N GLY A 50 -4.17 -38.08 11.44
CA GLY A 50 -2.85 -37.48 11.64
C GLY A 50 -2.64 -36.22 10.79
N GLU A 51 -1.39 -36.03 10.38
CA GLU A 51 -0.95 -34.88 9.59
C GLU A 51 -1.61 -34.84 8.21
N LYS A 52 -2.02 -33.66 7.78
CA LYS A 52 -2.58 -33.43 6.44
C LYS A 52 -1.51 -33.60 5.38
N HIS A 53 -1.93 -33.95 4.16
CA HIS A 53 -1.05 -33.91 3.00
C HIS A 53 -0.70 -32.50 2.61
N GLY A 54 0.53 -32.27 2.19
CA GLY A 54 1.02 -30.99 1.73
C GLY A 54 2.44 -30.69 2.19
N PRO A 55 2.92 -29.47 1.99
CA PRO A 55 2.17 -28.34 1.41
C PRO A 55 1.96 -28.44 -0.10
N VAL A 56 0.80 -27.99 -0.58
CA VAL A 56 0.56 -27.70 -1.99
C VAL A 56 0.53 -26.18 -2.15
N PHE A 57 1.30 -25.66 -3.07
CA PHE A 57 1.47 -24.21 -3.24
C PHE A 57 0.54 -23.65 -4.31
N TYR A 58 -0.02 -22.49 -4.05
CA TYR A 58 -0.86 -21.75 -4.97
C TYR A 58 -0.46 -20.28 -5.00
N LEU A 59 -0.36 -19.73 -6.22
CA LEU A 59 -0.33 -18.29 -6.44
C LEU A 59 -1.78 -17.82 -6.51
N THR A 60 -2.18 -17.03 -5.52
CA THR A 60 -3.53 -16.49 -5.37
C THR A 60 -3.54 -15.02 -5.78
N ARG A 61 -4.48 -14.64 -6.64
CA ARG A 61 -4.69 -13.25 -7.04
C ARG A 61 -6.17 -12.95 -7.22
N ASN A 62 -6.54 -11.68 -7.11
CA ASN A 62 -7.89 -11.22 -7.38
C ASN A 62 -7.95 -10.63 -8.81
N GLU A 63 -8.75 -11.24 -9.67
CA GLU A 63 -9.02 -10.79 -11.03
C GLU A 63 -10.49 -10.38 -11.11
N GLU A 64 -10.77 -9.11 -11.35
CA GLU A 64 -12.14 -8.58 -11.53
C GLU A 64 -13.11 -8.96 -10.41
N GLY A 65 -12.66 -8.94 -9.16
CA GLY A 65 -13.47 -9.31 -8.00
C GLY A 65 -13.53 -10.81 -7.69
N HIS A 66 -12.92 -11.65 -8.52
CA HIS A 66 -12.84 -13.10 -8.31
C HIS A 66 -11.46 -13.55 -7.87
N THR A 67 -11.42 -14.41 -6.84
CA THR A 67 -10.16 -15.01 -6.39
C THR A 67 -9.77 -16.16 -7.30
N ARG A 68 -8.61 -16.05 -7.94
CA ARG A 68 -8.03 -17.08 -8.77
C ARG A 68 -6.83 -17.72 -8.08
N ASN A 69 -6.83 -19.05 -8.02
CA ASN A 69 -5.76 -19.86 -7.45
C ASN A 69 -5.05 -20.62 -8.57
N ILE A 70 -3.77 -20.37 -8.75
CA ILE A 70 -2.94 -21.02 -9.76
C ILE A 70 -2.00 -21.98 -9.03
N TYR A 71 -2.04 -23.26 -9.39
CA TYR A 71 -1.15 -24.26 -8.81
C TYR A 71 0.31 -23.93 -9.14
N VAL A 72 1.17 -24.02 -8.14
CA VAL A 72 2.62 -23.80 -8.27
C VAL A 72 3.34 -25.13 -8.04
N PRO A 73 3.96 -25.69 -9.09
CA PRO A 73 4.79 -26.88 -8.94
C PRO A 73 5.95 -26.64 -7.96
N PRO A 74 6.35 -27.64 -7.18
CA PRO A 74 7.46 -27.50 -6.23
C PRO A 74 8.75 -26.96 -6.85
N ALA A 75 9.06 -27.37 -8.08
CA ALA A 75 10.23 -26.91 -8.82
C ALA A 75 10.23 -25.39 -9.13
N LEU A 76 9.05 -24.75 -9.14
CA LEU A 76 8.90 -23.32 -9.40
C LEU A 76 8.67 -22.51 -8.12
N HIS A 77 8.54 -23.15 -6.97
CA HIS A 77 8.21 -22.50 -5.71
C HIS A 77 9.10 -21.29 -5.42
N ASP A 78 10.42 -21.47 -5.44
CA ASP A 78 11.38 -20.42 -5.09
C ASP A 78 11.36 -19.25 -6.10
N ARG A 79 11.19 -19.56 -7.37
CA ARG A 79 11.07 -18.53 -8.42
C ARG A 79 9.79 -17.74 -8.28
N VAL A 80 8.69 -18.39 -7.96
CA VAL A 80 7.39 -17.73 -7.71
C VAL A 80 7.45 -16.90 -6.44
N ALA A 81 8.05 -17.43 -5.38
CA ALA A 81 8.25 -16.70 -4.12
C ALA A 81 9.06 -15.40 -4.34
N ALA A 82 10.18 -15.51 -5.05
CA ALA A 82 11.02 -14.36 -5.41
C ALA A 82 10.26 -13.34 -6.28
N GLY A 83 9.43 -13.82 -7.22
CA GLY A 83 8.62 -12.95 -8.07
C GLY A 83 7.53 -12.19 -7.30
N VAL A 84 6.87 -12.85 -6.36
CA VAL A 84 5.87 -12.22 -5.46
C VAL A 84 6.53 -11.17 -4.57
N GLU A 85 7.71 -11.47 -4.02
CA GLU A 85 8.45 -10.50 -3.20
C GLU A 85 8.93 -9.31 -4.02
N ALA A 86 9.39 -9.54 -5.25
CA ALA A 86 9.74 -8.46 -6.19
C ALA A 86 8.54 -7.56 -6.48
N TYR A 87 7.34 -8.12 -6.64
CA TYR A 87 6.12 -7.31 -6.83
C TYR A 87 5.75 -6.51 -5.58
N ARG A 88 5.91 -7.09 -4.39
CA ARG A 88 5.70 -6.37 -3.13
C ARG A 88 6.65 -5.18 -3.00
N ARG A 89 7.92 -5.36 -3.30
CA ARG A 89 8.93 -4.31 -3.31
C ARG A 89 8.63 -3.25 -4.38
N TYR A 90 8.24 -3.66 -5.58
CA TYR A 90 7.83 -2.77 -6.67
C TYR A 90 6.70 -1.82 -6.23
N ARG A 91 5.65 -2.35 -5.60
CA ARG A 91 4.54 -1.55 -5.09
C ARG A 91 4.99 -0.53 -4.04
N GLU A 92 5.87 -0.93 -3.15
CA GLU A 92 6.42 -0.04 -2.11
C GLU A 92 7.23 1.11 -2.72
N LEU A 93 8.08 0.81 -3.68
CA LEU A 93 8.84 1.84 -4.42
C LEU A 93 7.92 2.79 -5.18
N GLY A 94 6.90 2.27 -5.87
CA GLY A 94 5.91 3.09 -6.56
C GLY A 94 5.19 4.05 -5.61
N ARG A 95 4.85 3.58 -4.41
CA ARG A 95 4.27 4.42 -3.36
C ARG A 95 5.23 5.53 -2.92
N GLN A 96 6.50 5.21 -2.68
CA GLN A 96 7.53 6.19 -2.27
C GLN A 96 7.74 7.26 -3.33
N ILE A 97 7.83 6.87 -4.60
CA ILE A 97 7.93 7.80 -5.73
C ILE A 97 6.69 8.71 -5.79
N GLY A 98 5.49 8.14 -5.70
CA GLY A 98 4.25 8.91 -5.69
C GLY A 98 4.16 9.90 -4.54
N GLU A 99 4.59 9.53 -3.34
CA GLU A 99 4.66 10.42 -2.18
C GLU A 99 5.69 11.54 -2.38
N ALA A 100 6.85 11.23 -2.94
CA ALA A 100 7.88 12.24 -3.26
C ALA A 100 7.34 13.28 -4.25
N ASN A 101 6.68 12.82 -5.32
CA ASN A 101 6.05 13.69 -6.30
C ASN A 101 4.95 14.56 -5.67
N GLY A 102 4.11 13.98 -4.81
CA GLY A 102 3.08 14.72 -4.08
C GLY A 102 3.66 15.81 -3.18
N ARG A 103 4.78 15.55 -2.51
CA ARG A 103 5.50 16.56 -1.70
C ARG A 103 6.05 17.69 -2.56
N GLN A 104 6.62 17.39 -3.73
CA GLN A 104 7.11 18.40 -4.67
C GLN A 104 6.00 19.34 -5.15
N LEU A 105 4.80 18.81 -5.39
CA LEU A 105 3.61 19.60 -5.73
C LEU A 105 3.01 20.35 -4.54
N GLY A 106 3.61 20.24 -3.35
CA GLY A 106 3.10 20.89 -2.14
C GLY A 106 1.85 20.23 -1.54
N LEU A 107 1.49 19.05 -2.04
CA LEU A 107 0.42 18.25 -1.47
C LEU A 107 0.83 17.72 -0.10
N GLY A 108 -0.09 17.71 0.87
CA GLY A 108 0.18 17.22 2.22
C GLY A 108 0.71 18.29 3.19
N LYS A 109 0.96 19.53 2.77
CA LYS A 109 1.16 20.62 3.72
C LYS A 109 -0.16 20.86 4.45
N LYS A 110 -0.25 20.44 5.72
CA LYS A 110 -1.40 20.80 6.58
C LYS A 110 -1.54 22.31 6.55
N ARG A 111 -2.63 22.83 5.96
CA ARG A 111 -3.00 24.25 6.14
C ARG A 111 -3.11 24.45 7.64
N ARG A 112 -2.18 25.20 8.23
CA ARG A 112 -2.34 25.69 9.60
C ARG A 112 -3.69 26.40 9.62
N ARG A 113 -4.70 25.76 10.24
CA ARG A 113 -5.93 26.45 10.60
C ARG A 113 -5.47 27.65 11.39
N ARG A 114 -5.55 28.85 10.81
CA ARG A 114 -5.50 30.08 11.57
C ARG A 114 -6.57 29.91 12.62
N ARG A 115 -6.16 29.73 13.86
CA ARG A 115 -7.04 29.98 14.99
C ARG A 115 -7.51 31.41 14.78
N ARG A 116 -8.75 31.58 14.37
CA ARG A 116 -9.45 32.85 14.50
C ARG A 116 -9.55 33.03 16.01
N ASP A 117 -8.81 33.99 16.50
CA ASP A 117 -8.92 34.47 17.86
C ASP A 117 -10.37 34.94 18.07
N SER A 118 -11.15 34.12 18.77
CA SER A 118 -12.48 34.43 19.28
C SER A 118 -12.33 35.16 20.63
N THR A 119 -11.52 36.21 20.65
CA THR A 119 -11.30 37.03 21.84
C THR A 119 -11.63 38.47 21.55
N THR A 120 -12.82 38.74 21.03
CA THR A 120 -13.37 40.12 21.02
C THR A 120 -14.90 40.11 20.87
N ALA A 121 -15.58 39.38 21.74
CA ALA A 121 -17.04 39.49 21.80
C ALA A 121 -17.59 39.25 23.21
N SER A 122 -16.90 39.70 24.25
CA SER A 122 -17.44 39.62 25.61
C SER A 122 -17.22 40.89 26.44
N ALA A 123 -17.14 42.05 25.81
CA ALA A 123 -16.97 43.31 26.52
C ALA A 123 -17.96 44.41 26.10
N ALA A 124 -19.18 44.07 25.72
CA ALA A 124 -20.17 45.08 25.33
C ALA A 124 -21.60 44.81 25.82
N GLN A 125 -21.75 44.18 26.97
CA GLN A 125 -23.08 44.00 27.56
C GLN A 125 -23.10 44.17 29.09
N SER A 126 -22.54 45.25 29.58
CA SER A 126 -22.66 45.63 31.00
C SER A 126 -22.73 47.11 31.21
N VAL A 127 -23.48 47.84 30.42
CA VAL A 127 -23.89 49.21 30.76
C VAL A 127 -25.26 49.48 30.11
N ARG A 128 -26.34 49.07 30.70
CA ARG A 128 -27.68 49.66 30.60
C ARG A 128 -28.61 49.00 31.58
N GLY A 129 -28.79 49.62 32.72
CA GLY A 129 -29.80 49.12 33.66
C GLY A 129 -29.71 49.75 35.04
N SER A 130 -29.73 51.10 35.14
CA SER A 130 -30.17 51.75 36.35
C SER A 130 -30.55 53.17 36.03
N ASP A 131 -31.80 53.34 35.68
CA ASP A 131 -32.52 54.60 35.91
C ASP A 131 -34.00 54.39 35.59
N ARG A 132 -34.75 54.13 36.62
CA ARG A 132 -36.16 54.54 36.77
C ARG A 132 -36.69 54.10 38.12
N LEU A 133 -36.59 55.05 39.06
CA LEU A 133 -37.50 55.13 40.19
C LEU A 133 -37.81 56.60 40.42
N SER A 134 -39.00 56.94 40.06
CA SER A 134 -39.83 57.95 40.70
C SER A 134 -41.28 57.71 40.32
#